data_63c4c18767223c7a9ba9c4cbbd228054
#
_entry.id   63c4c18767223c7a9ba9c4cbbd228054
#
_cell.length_a   1.000
_cell.length_b   1.000
_cell.length_c   1.000
_cell.angle_alpha   90.00
_cell.angle_beta   90.00
_cell.angle_gamma   90.00
#
_symmetry.space_group_name_H-M   'P 1'
#
loop_
_entity.id
_entity.type
_entity.pdbx_description
1 polymer ?
#
loop_
_entity_poly.entity_id
_entity_poly.type
_entity_poly.pdbx_seq_one_letter_code
_entity_poly.pdbx_strand_id
1 'polypeptide(L)'
;SKDVRDKPFLADAPKIDAFLSEDASAFFAAVTSGLDAAGVTWVRAESLVRGLDYYRHTAFEFIPDEGSASAAALGSQSTVLGGGRYDGLMESLGGAPTPAVGWAAGIERLAMLVGSREEEPADLIIVVEDDARIAEAIGLIGDVRKAGFTAELIASGSPRKRYDKAVKLSLIHI
;
A
#
# COMPACT_ATOMS: atom_id res chain seq x y z
N SER A 1 -7.17 -7.60 -21.37
CA SER A 1 -8.63 -7.44 -21.31
C SER A 1 -9.28 -8.56 -20.52
N LYS A 2 -10.35 -8.26 -19.78
CA LYS A 2 -11.17 -9.26 -19.07
C LYS A 2 -12.34 -9.78 -19.93
N ASP A 3 -12.56 -9.19 -21.11
CA ASP A 3 -13.63 -9.61 -22.02
C ASP A 3 -13.26 -10.92 -22.73
N VAL A 4 -14.15 -11.88 -22.67
CA VAL A 4 -13.96 -13.21 -23.31
C VAL A 4 -13.79 -13.10 -24.82
N ARG A 5 -14.38 -12.07 -25.45
CA ARG A 5 -14.27 -11.80 -26.89
C ARG A 5 -12.87 -11.41 -27.32
N ASP A 6 -12.06 -10.87 -26.40
CA ASP A 6 -10.68 -10.42 -26.70
C ASP A 6 -9.66 -11.57 -26.59
N LYS A 7 -10.03 -12.68 -25.95
CA LYS A 7 -9.12 -13.81 -25.75
C LYS A 7 -8.47 -14.35 -27.03
N PRO A 8 -9.21 -14.54 -28.16
CA PRO A 8 -8.59 -15.01 -29.40
C PRO A 8 -7.50 -14.06 -29.92
N PHE A 9 -7.74 -12.74 -29.82
CA PHE A 9 -6.78 -11.73 -30.27
C PHE A 9 -5.55 -11.65 -29.36
N LEU A 10 -5.72 -11.94 -28.07
CA LEU A 10 -4.60 -11.96 -27.11
C LEU A 10 -3.68 -13.17 -27.28
N ALA A 11 -4.20 -14.29 -27.80
CA ALA A 11 -3.40 -15.49 -28.04
C ALA A 11 -2.32 -15.26 -29.12
N ASP A 12 -2.66 -14.48 -30.14
CA ASP A 12 -1.79 -14.17 -31.28
C ASP A 12 -1.09 -12.81 -31.15
N ALA A 13 -1.30 -12.11 -30.01
CA ALA A 13 -0.67 -10.81 -29.80
C ALA A 13 0.85 -10.92 -29.72
N PRO A 14 1.62 -10.05 -30.39
CA PRO A 14 3.07 -10.07 -30.29
C PRO A 14 3.51 -9.80 -28.85
N LYS A 15 4.47 -10.60 -28.39
CA LYS A 15 5.05 -10.46 -27.07
C LYS A 15 6.21 -9.48 -27.12
N ILE A 16 6.34 -8.59 -26.16
CA ILE A 16 7.38 -7.58 -26.08
C ILE A 16 8.78 -8.21 -26.12
N ASP A 17 8.92 -9.42 -25.61
CA ASP A 17 10.17 -10.17 -25.54
C ASP A 17 10.81 -10.40 -26.91
N ALA A 18 10.01 -10.52 -27.96
CA ALA A 18 10.49 -10.68 -29.32
C ALA A 18 11.11 -9.39 -29.92
N PHE A 19 10.92 -8.26 -29.24
CA PHE A 19 11.34 -6.93 -29.70
C PHE A 19 12.35 -6.26 -28.77
N LEU A 20 12.85 -6.96 -27.76
CA LEU A 20 13.88 -6.43 -26.87
C LEU A 20 15.21 -6.28 -27.65
N SER A 21 15.85 -5.13 -27.48
CA SER A 21 17.24 -4.97 -27.91
C SER A 21 18.17 -5.82 -27.05
N GLU A 22 19.41 -6.03 -27.54
CA GLU A 22 20.45 -6.74 -26.78
C GLU A 22 20.67 -6.06 -25.39
N ASP A 23 20.75 -4.73 -25.37
CA ASP A 23 20.94 -3.95 -24.14
C ASP A 23 19.78 -4.14 -23.19
N ALA A 24 18.52 -4.11 -23.68
CA ALA A 24 17.34 -4.31 -22.85
C ALA A 24 17.29 -5.73 -22.26
N SER A 25 17.68 -6.72 -23.06
CA SER A 25 17.76 -8.11 -22.62
C SER A 25 18.86 -8.32 -21.58
N ALA A 26 20.02 -7.74 -21.77
CA ALA A 26 21.13 -7.79 -20.82
C ALA A 26 20.77 -7.08 -19.50
N PHE A 27 20.10 -5.92 -19.60
CA PHE A 27 19.62 -5.19 -18.42
C PHE A 27 18.62 -6.03 -17.62
N PHE A 28 17.63 -6.64 -18.28
CA PHE A 28 16.65 -7.49 -17.62
C PHE A 28 17.32 -8.71 -16.96
N ALA A 29 18.26 -9.35 -17.64
CA ALA A 29 19.04 -10.47 -17.08
C ALA A 29 19.83 -10.05 -15.84
N ALA A 30 20.42 -8.86 -15.82
CA ALA A 30 21.14 -8.35 -14.66
C ALA A 30 20.21 -8.12 -13.46
N VAL A 31 19.01 -7.57 -13.70
CA VAL A 31 18.00 -7.37 -12.64
C VAL A 31 17.55 -8.71 -12.06
N THR A 32 17.19 -9.67 -12.91
CA THR A 32 16.71 -10.99 -12.44
C THR A 32 17.79 -11.78 -11.71
N SER A 33 19.02 -11.75 -12.19
CA SER A 33 20.16 -12.33 -11.47
C SER A 33 20.38 -11.70 -10.10
N GLY A 34 20.16 -10.39 -9.98
CA GLY A 34 20.21 -9.70 -8.69
C GLY A 34 19.11 -10.15 -7.73
N LEU A 35 17.89 -10.35 -8.25
CA LEU A 35 16.77 -10.89 -7.45
C LEU A 35 17.07 -12.32 -6.97
N ASP A 36 17.58 -13.17 -7.85
CA ASP A 36 17.97 -14.55 -7.52
C ASP A 36 19.06 -14.57 -6.44
N ALA A 37 20.08 -13.72 -6.58
CA ALA A 37 21.15 -13.59 -5.58
C ALA A 37 20.64 -13.08 -4.23
N ALA A 38 19.58 -12.26 -4.22
CA ALA A 38 18.92 -11.77 -3.02
C ALA A 38 17.90 -12.76 -2.44
N GLY A 39 17.67 -13.91 -3.07
CA GLY A 39 16.67 -14.90 -2.65
C GLY A 39 15.22 -14.45 -2.85
N VAL A 40 14.99 -13.51 -3.75
CA VAL A 40 13.63 -13.01 -4.06
C VAL A 40 13.00 -13.89 -5.13
N THR A 41 11.89 -14.52 -4.81
CA THR A 41 11.10 -15.28 -5.80
C THR A 41 10.38 -14.32 -6.73
N TRP A 42 10.50 -14.54 -8.02
CA TRP A 42 9.85 -13.72 -9.04
C TRP A 42 9.32 -14.58 -10.19
N VAL A 43 8.34 -14.04 -10.90
CA VAL A 43 7.74 -14.66 -12.09
C VAL A 43 7.71 -13.64 -13.21
N ARG A 44 8.11 -14.05 -14.42
CA ARG A 44 8.02 -13.20 -15.60
C ARG A 44 6.56 -13.07 -16.03
N ALA A 45 6.03 -11.85 -16.02
CA ALA A 45 4.68 -11.53 -16.47
C ALA A 45 4.76 -10.86 -17.86
N GLU A 46 4.79 -11.65 -18.92
CA GLU A 46 4.94 -11.18 -20.31
C GLU A 46 3.81 -10.24 -20.78
N SER A 47 2.66 -10.30 -20.11
CA SER A 47 1.49 -9.48 -20.41
C SER A 47 1.31 -8.32 -19.46
N LEU A 48 2.29 -8.05 -18.58
CA LEU A 48 2.20 -6.95 -17.63
C LEU A 48 2.25 -5.60 -18.37
N VAL A 49 1.16 -4.85 -18.28
CA VAL A 49 1.07 -3.48 -18.77
C VAL A 49 0.75 -2.57 -17.61
N ARG A 50 1.57 -1.56 -17.39
CA ARG A 50 1.32 -0.51 -16.41
C ARG A 50 0.63 0.67 -17.08
N GLY A 51 -0.35 1.27 -16.39
CA GLY A 51 -1.12 2.40 -16.91
C GLY A 51 -0.37 3.74 -16.98
N LEU A 52 0.94 3.74 -16.79
CA LEU A 52 1.79 4.93 -16.78
C LEU A 52 2.85 4.77 -17.88
N ASP A 53 2.89 5.71 -18.78
CA ASP A 53 3.71 5.70 -20.00
C ASP A 53 5.18 6.09 -19.77
N TYR A 54 5.53 6.55 -18.57
CA TYR A 54 6.89 6.92 -18.22
C TYR A 54 7.79 5.74 -17.83
N TYR A 55 7.23 4.54 -17.62
CA TYR A 55 8.06 3.37 -17.30
C TYR A 55 8.93 2.94 -18.48
N ARG A 56 10.19 2.63 -18.19
CA ARG A 56 11.20 2.11 -19.13
C ARG A 56 11.89 0.90 -18.51
N HIS A 57 12.34 -0.02 -19.35
CA HIS A 57 13.08 -1.23 -18.99
C HIS A 57 12.29 -2.19 -18.10
N THR A 58 12.13 -1.90 -16.81
CA THR A 58 11.57 -2.84 -15.83
C THR A 58 10.34 -2.26 -15.17
N ALA A 59 9.26 -3.03 -15.16
CA ALA A 59 8.09 -2.79 -14.32
C ALA A 59 7.84 -4.04 -13.48
N PHE A 60 7.29 -3.86 -12.29
CA PHE A 60 7.02 -4.96 -11.37
C PHE A 60 5.74 -4.74 -10.58
N GLU A 61 5.17 -5.85 -10.12
CA GLU A 61 4.03 -5.89 -9.21
C GLU A 61 4.25 -6.96 -8.14
N PHE A 62 3.75 -6.68 -6.95
CA PHE A 62 3.60 -7.67 -5.90
C PHE A 62 2.13 -8.04 -5.81
N ILE A 63 1.87 -9.32 -6.01
CA ILE A 63 0.54 -9.90 -5.95
C ILE A 63 0.59 -11.12 -5.03
N PRO A 64 -0.47 -11.41 -4.24
CA PRO A 64 -0.54 -12.64 -3.49
C PRO A 64 -0.57 -13.86 -4.42
N ASP A 65 -0.07 -14.98 -3.92
CA ASP A 65 -0.12 -16.26 -4.64
C ASP A 65 -1.56 -16.63 -4.99
N GLU A 66 -1.76 -17.10 -6.21
CA GLU A 66 -3.07 -17.52 -6.70
C GLU A 66 -3.64 -18.63 -5.81
N GLY A 67 -4.91 -18.51 -5.45
CA GLY A 67 -5.58 -19.47 -4.55
C GLY A 67 -5.27 -19.28 -3.06
N SER A 68 -4.41 -18.34 -2.68
CA SER A 68 -4.17 -18.02 -1.27
C SER A 68 -5.36 -17.28 -0.62
N ALA A 69 -5.45 -17.34 0.71
CA ALA A 69 -6.42 -16.55 1.47
C ALA A 69 -6.25 -15.03 1.21
N SER A 70 -5.03 -14.59 1.02
CA SER A 70 -4.68 -13.20 0.67
C SER A 70 -5.24 -12.81 -0.69
N ALA A 71 -5.14 -13.68 -1.70
CA ALA A 71 -5.73 -13.43 -3.02
C ALA A 71 -7.26 -13.37 -2.94
N ALA A 72 -7.88 -14.24 -2.14
CA ALA A 72 -9.33 -14.24 -1.92
C ALA A 72 -9.80 -12.95 -1.23
N ALA A 73 -9.05 -12.44 -0.26
CA ALA A 73 -9.36 -11.19 0.46
C ALA A 73 -9.33 -9.97 -0.46
N LEU A 74 -8.39 -9.91 -1.41
CA LEU A 74 -8.23 -8.79 -2.35
C LEU A 74 -9.17 -8.89 -3.58
N GLY A 75 -9.70 -10.07 -3.88
CA GLY A 75 -10.58 -10.31 -5.01
C GLY A 75 -9.93 -9.98 -6.36
N SER A 76 -10.66 -9.26 -7.22
CA SER A 76 -10.19 -8.93 -8.57
C SER A 76 -9.06 -7.88 -8.65
N GLN A 77 -8.75 -7.22 -7.54
CA GLN A 77 -7.72 -6.18 -7.43
C GLN A 77 -6.49 -6.71 -6.66
N SER A 78 -5.84 -7.72 -7.19
CA SER A 78 -4.78 -8.46 -6.51
C SER A 78 -3.46 -7.71 -6.32
N THR A 79 -3.16 -6.69 -7.13
CA THR A 79 -1.90 -5.94 -7.00
C THR A 79 -1.87 -5.13 -5.71
N VAL A 80 -0.96 -5.45 -4.83
CA VAL A 80 -0.76 -4.77 -3.52
C VAL A 80 0.21 -3.62 -3.66
N LEU A 81 1.29 -3.84 -4.41
CA LEU A 81 2.36 -2.89 -4.66
C LEU A 81 2.77 -2.99 -6.12
N GLY A 82 3.08 -1.87 -6.73
CA GLY A 82 3.58 -1.85 -8.10
C GLY A 82 4.51 -0.69 -8.34
N GLY A 83 5.47 -0.91 -9.21
CA GLY A 83 6.49 0.07 -9.53
C GLY A 83 7.22 -0.22 -10.82
N GLY A 84 8.29 0.51 -11.04
CA GLY A 84 9.15 0.34 -12.21
C GLY A 84 10.21 1.40 -12.30
N ARG A 85 11.01 1.28 -13.34
CA ARG A 85 12.05 2.21 -13.70
C ARG A 85 11.50 3.29 -14.63
N TYR A 86 11.88 4.54 -14.42
CA TYR A 86 11.35 5.70 -15.17
C TYR A 86 12.43 6.75 -15.47
N ASP A 87 13.54 6.34 -16.03
CA ASP A 87 14.73 7.16 -16.27
C ASP A 87 14.48 8.41 -17.12
N GLY A 88 13.48 8.39 -18.01
CA GLY A 88 13.17 9.52 -18.86
C GLY A 88 12.23 10.56 -18.26
N LEU A 89 11.73 10.36 -17.04
CA LEU A 89 10.72 11.25 -16.46
C LEU A 89 11.27 12.65 -16.17
N MET A 90 12.47 12.74 -15.59
CA MET A 90 13.09 14.02 -15.28
C MET A 90 13.37 14.85 -16.54
N GLU A 91 13.84 14.22 -17.60
CA GLU A 91 14.06 14.87 -18.91
C GLU A 91 12.76 15.40 -19.50
N SER A 92 11.67 14.62 -19.44
CA SER A 92 10.36 15.04 -19.93
C SER A 92 9.80 16.26 -19.19
N LEU A 93 10.24 16.49 -17.96
CA LEU A 93 9.90 17.65 -17.13
C LEU A 93 10.92 18.81 -17.25
N GLY A 94 11.89 18.72 -18.17
CA GLY A 94 12.89 19.76 -18.39
C GLY A 94 14.11 19.66 -17.48
N GLY A 95 14.28 18.55 -16.75
CA GLY A 95 15.43 18.30 -15.89
C GLY A 95 16.56 17.57 -16.63
N ALA A 96 17.65 17.30 -15.92
CA ALA A 96 18.76 16.49 -16.43
C ALA A 96 18.39 15.01 -16.53
N PRO A 97 19.02 14.22 -17.45
CA PRO A 97 18.89 12.77 -17.48
C PRO A 97 19.20 12.16 -16.12
N THR A 98 18.20 11.53 -15.52
CA THR A 98 18.32 11.01 -14.15
C THR A 98 17.72 9.62 -14.07
N PRO A 99 18.53 8.57 -13.82
CA PRO A 99 18.01 7.24 -13.57
C PRO A 99 17.14 7.24 -12.32
N ALA A 100 15.94 6.67 -12.44
CA ALA A 100 15.00 6.63 -11.34
C ALA A 100 14.21 5.34 -11.31
N VAL A 101 13.95 4.83 -10.12
CA VAL A 101 13.08 3.70 -9.84
C VAL A 101 12.21 4.04 -8.63
N GLY A 102 10.97 3.62 -8.65
CA GLY A 102 10.08 3.83 -7.53
C GLY A 102 8.89 2.88 -7.57
N TRP A 103 8.12 2.95 -6.49
CA TRP A 103 6.95 2.10 -6.31
C TRP A 103 5.90 2.80 -5.45
N ALA A 104 4.68 2.30 -5.54
CA ALA A 104 3.59 2.68 -4.66
C ALA A 104 2.85 1.44 -4.18
N ALA A 105 2.38 1.46 -2.94
CA ALA A 105 1.57 0.40 -2.35
C ALA A 105 0.20 0.95 -1.93
N GLY A 106 -0.83 0.12 -2.07
CA GLY A 106 -2.16 0.43 -1.59
C GLY A 106 -2.26 0.14 -0.09
N ILE A 107 -2.33 1.20 0.74
CA ILE A 107 -2.42 1.05 2.20
C ILE A 107 -3.65 0.24 2.60
N GLU A 108 -4.79 0.47 1.97
CA GLU A 108 -6.02 -0.26 2.21
C GLU A 108 -5.88 -1.75 1.88
N ARG A 109 -5.19 -2.07 0.78
CA ARG A 109 -4.92 -3.46 0.39
C ARG A 109 -3.97 -4.14 1.36
N LEU A 110 -2.94 -3.45 1.80
CA LEU A 110 -2.04 -3.95 2.85
C LEU A 110 -2.80 -4.19 4.15
N ALA A 111 -3.66 -3.28 4.56
CA ALA A 111 -4.51 -3.44 5.74
C ALA A 111 -5.45 -4.66 5.62
N MET A 112 -6.04 -4.90 4.45
CA MET A 112 -6.85 -6.11 4.21
C MET A 112 -6.04 -7.40 4.36
N LEU A 113 -4.76 -7.40 3.99
CA LEU A 113 -3.88 -8.57 4.11
C LEU A 113 -3.40 -8.81 5.53
N VAL A 114 -3.15 -7.74 6.28
CA VAL A 114 -2.77 -7.82 7.70
C VAL A 114 -3.96 -8.28 8.55
N GLY A 115 -5.19 -8.01 8.09
CA GLY A 115 -6.41 -8.33 8.82
C GLY A 115 -6.69 -7.33 9.95
N SER A 116 -7.77 -7.57 10.66
CA SER A 116 -8.07 -6.82 11.87
C SER A 116 -7.10 -7.22 12.97
N ARG A 117 -6.28 -6.28 13.39
CA ARG A 117 -5.57 -6.41 14.66
C ARG A 117 -6.60 -6.19 15.77
N GLU A 118 -6.61 -7.02 16.79
CA GLU A 118 -7.34 -6.70 18.01
C GLU A 118 -6.81 -5.34 18.50
N GLU A 119 -7.69 -4.36 18.55
CA GLU A 119 -7.35 -3.06 19.13
C GLU A 119 -7.16 -3.30 20.62
N GLU A 120 -5.94 -3.16 21.09
CA GLU A 120 -5.69 -3.10 22.52
C GLU A 120 -6.41 -1.86 23.06
N PRO A 121 -7.24 -2.00 24.11
CA PRO A 121 -7.91 -0.86 24.68
C PRO A 121 -6.88 0.17 25.15
N ALA A 122 -7.19 1.45 24.94
CA ALA A 122 -6.33 2.51 25.43
C ALA A 122 -6.23 2.46 26.96
N ASP A 123 -5.03 2.70 27.50
CA ASP A 123 -4.81 2.76 28.96
C ASP A 123 -5.65 3.86 29.61
N LEU A 124 -5.93 4.95 28.84
CA LEU A 124 -6.70 6.09 29.32
C LEU A 124 -7.59 6.66 28.22
N ILE A 125 -8.82 6.98 28.57
CA ILE A 125 -9.76 7.72 27.72
C ILE A 125 -10.11 9.05 28.39
N ILE A 126 -9.80 10.16 27.72
CA ILE A 126 -10.11 11.53 28.18
C ILE A 126 -11.38 11.97 27.48
N VAL A 127 -12.42 12.23 28.27
CA VAL A 127 -13.71 12.74 27.78
C VAL A 127 -13.83 14.22 28.12
N VAL A 128 -14.04 15.05 27.11
CA VAL A 128 -14.24 16.49 27.32
C VAL A 128 -15.73 16.76 27.48
N GLU A 129 -16.16 17.24 28.65
CA GLU A 129 -17.53 17.61 28.89
C GLU A 129 -17.84 19.02 28.37
N ASP A 130 -16.93 19.97 28.58
CA ASP A 130 -17.06 21.37 28.17
C ASP A 130 -16.04 21.68 27.05
N ASP A 131 -16.53 22.17 25.91
CA ASP A 131 -15.69 22.53 24.76
C ASP A 131 -14.65 23.59 25.10
N ALA A 132 -14.87 24.43 26.10
CA ALA A 132 -13.89 25.41 26.57
C ALA A 132 -12.60 24.74 27.12
N ARG A 133 -12.66 23.46 27.49
CA ARG A 133 -11.54 22.71 28.06
C ARG A 133 -10.80 21.83 27.05
N ILE A 134 -11.14 21.90 25.77
CA ILE A 134 -10.49 21.08 24.73
C ILE A 134 -8.97 21.31 24.71
N ALA A 135 -8.50 22.55 24.80
CA ALA A 135 -7.08 22.85 24.79
C ALA A 135 -6.32 22.22 25.98
N GLU A 136 -6.93 22.23 27.16
CA GLU A 136 -6.38 21.59 28.35
C GLU A 136 -6.32 20.06 28.18
N ALA A 137 -7.37 19.47 27.63
CA ALA A 137 -7.42 18.04 27.37
C ALA A 137 -6.39 17.60 26.32
N ILE A 138 -6.11 18.43 25.31
CA ILE A 138 -5.04 18.18 24.33
C ILE A 138 -3.66 18.18 25.00
N GLY A 139 -3.42 19.12 25.92
CA GLY A 139 -2.19 19.15 26.71
C GLY A 139 -2.03 17.88 27.55
N LEU A 140 -3.08 17.53 28.29
CA LEU A 140 -3.08 16.35 29.15
C LEU A 140 -2.83 15.06 28.38
N ILE A 141 -3.51 14.83 27.24
CA ILE A 141 -3.27 13.62 26.43
C ILE A 141 -1.84 13.57 25.90
N GLY A 142 -1.26 14.74 25.54
CA GLY A 142 0.12 14.83 25.13
C GLY A 142 1.10 14.37 26.23
N ASP A 143 0.86 14.76 27.47
CA ASP A 143 1.72 14.40 28.60
C ASP A 143 1.55 12.91 28.97
N VAL A 144 0.33 12.38 28.94
CA VAL A 144 0.07 10.93 29.14
C VAL A 144 0.84 10.09 28.08
N ARG A 145 0.77 10.49 26.81
CA ARG A 145 1.48 9.78 25.74
C ARG A 145 3.00 9.87 25.86
N LYS A 146 3.54 11.02 26.29
CA LYS A 146 4.98 11.18 26.57
C LYS A 146 5.43 10.30 27.74
N ALA A 147 4.56 10.03 28.69
CA ALA A 147 4.82 9.10 29.79
C ALA A 147 4.78 7.61 29.37
N GLY A 148 4.50 7.31 28.09
CA GLY A 148 4.51 5.95 27.52
C GLY A 148 3.17 5.23 27.56
N PHE A 149 2.08 5.89 27.94
CA PHE A 149 0.74 5.31 27.96
C PHE A 149 0.02 5.53 26.63
N THR A 150 -0.85 4.59 26.26
CA THR A 150 -1.81 4.78 25.17
C THR A 150 -3.01 5.57 25.69
N ALA A 151 -3.44 6.60 24.94
CA ALA A 151 -4.55 7.43 25.36
C ALA A 151 -5.39 7.91 24.19
N GLU A 152 -6.72 7.97 24.38
CA GLU A 152 -7.68 8.53 23.43
C GLU A 152 -8.37 9.77 23.97
N LEU A 153 -8.70 10.71 23.05
CA LEU A 153 -9.45 11.93 23.36
C LEU A 153 -10.80 11.92 22.67
N ILE A 154 -11.85 12.06 23.45
CA ILE A 154 -13.23 12.16 22.95
C ILE A 154 -13.74 13.57 23.20
N ALA A 155 -13.71 14.42 22.17
CA ALA A 155 -14.12 15.82 22.22
C ALA A 155 -15.24 16.17 21.23
N SER A 156 -15.68 15.23 20.37
CA SER A 156 -16.71 15.49 19.34
C SER A 156 -18.09 14.95 19.71
N GLY A 157 -19.14 15.71 19.41
CA GLY A 157 -20.52 15.37 19.72
C GLY A 157 -21.00 16.00 21.02
N SER A 158 -22.24 15.68 21.44
CA SER A 158 -22.77 16.13 22.74
C SER A 158 -22.10 15.42 23.91
N PRO A 159 -22.05 16.00 25.12
CA PRO A 159 -21.43 15.39 26.30
C PRO A 159 -21.88 13.95 26.53
N ARG A 160 -23.19 13.70 26.42
CA ARG A 160 -23.75 12.35 26.56
C ARG A 160 -23.21 11.37 25.53
N LYS A 161 -23.13 11.78 24.24
CA LYS A 161 -22.56 10.93 23.19
C LYS A 161 -21.07 10.66 23.38
N ARG A 162 -20.33 11.63 23.91
CA ARG A 162 -18.92 11.48 24.27
C ARG A 162 -18.75 10.42 25.36
N TYR A 163 -19.56 10.49 26.40
CA TYR A 163 -19.55 9.51 27.47
C TYR A 163 -19.93 8.11 26.96
N ASP A 164 -21.05 7.99 26.21
CA ASP A 164 -21.48 6.70 25.66
C ASP A 164 -20.43 6.06 24.76
N LYS A 165 -19.66 6.89 24.02
CA LYS A 165 -18.54 6.42 23.21
C LYS A 165 -17.37 5.92 24.07
N ALA A 166 -17.04 6.64 25.14
CA ALA A 166 -15.98 6.25 26.07
C ALA A 166 -16.29 4.91 26.74
N VAL A 167 -17.53 4.72 27.20
CA VAL A 167 -17.97 3.46 27.80
C VAL A 167 -17.87 2.28 26.84
N LYS A 168 -18.14 2.49 25.56
CA LYS A 168 -17.99 1.43 24.53
C LYS A 168 -16.54 1.06 24.25
N LEU A 169 -15.63 2.00 24.36
CA LEU A 169 -14.18 1.79 24.15
C LEU A 169 -13.51 1.25 25.42
N SER A 170 -14.08 1.51 26.58
CA SER A 170 -13.58 1.01 27.87
C SER A 170 -14.17 -0.37 28.13
N LEU A 171 -13.40 -1.44 27.95
CA LEU A 171 -13.79 -2.80 28.29
C LEU A 171 -13.68 -3.11 29.81
N ILE A 172 -13.31 -2.15 30.63
CA ILE A 172 -13.19 -2.31 32.07
C ILE A 172 -14.31 -1.55 32.74
N HIS A 173 -15.37 -2.26 33.11
CA HIS A 173 -16.32 -1.77 34.09
C HIS A 173 -15.69 -1.89 35.51
N ILE A 174 -15.27 -0.78 36.03
CA ILE A 174 -15.02 -0.66 37.47
C ILE A 174 -16.29 -0.12 38.12
#